data_689b8044d14b424a7d4f0eae7cc61fa6
#
_entry.id   689b8044d14b424a7d4f0eae7cc61fa6
#
_cell.length_a   1.000
_cell.length_b   1.000
_cell.length_c   1.000
_cell.angle_alpha   90.00
_cell.angle_beta   90.00
_cell.angle_gamma   90.00
#
_symmetry.space_group_name_H-M   'P 1'
#
loop_
_entity.id
_entity.type
_entity.pdbx_description
1 polymer ?
#
loop_
_entity_poly.entity_id
_entity_poly.type
_entity_poly.pdbx_seq_one_letter_code
_entity_poly.pdbx_strand_id
1 'polypeptide(L)'
;LMPDFWQFPTVSMGLGPIQAIYQAHFMKYLHDRGIVNAENRKVWCFLGDGEVDEPESLGAIGLAGRENLDNLVFVVNCNLQRLDGPVRGNGKIIQELEGEFRGAGWNVLKLIWGSNWDPLLAKDKDGALRKVMLDTLDGDYQAFKANDGAFVRKNFFGRDPRTLEMVAK
;
A
#
# COMPACT_ATOMS: atom_id res chain seq x y z
N LEU A 1 -6.66 21.10 -10.77
CA LEU A 1 -7.04 19.72 -11.02
C LEU A 1 -6.66 19.38 -12.45
N MET A 2 -6.42 18.14 -12.77
CA MET A 2 -5.81 17.68 -14.03
C MET A 2 -6.81 16.81 -14.80
N PRO A 3 -7.83 17.41 -15.48
CA PRO A 3 -8.91 16.65 -16.10
C PRO A 3 -8.45 15.75 -17.25
N ASP A 4 -7.35 16.11 -17.90
CA ASP A 4 -6.75 15.29 -18.97
C ASP A 4 -5.97 14.08 -18.43
N PHE A 5 -5.69 14.06 -17.10
CA PHE A 5 -4.98 12.98 -16.41
C PHE A 5 -5.93 12.09 -15.61
N TRP A 6 -6.79 12.69 -14.78
CA TRP A 6 -7.74 11.97 -13.93
C TRP A 6 -9.09 11.82 -14.64
N GLN A 7 -9.43 10.62 -15.08
CA GLN A 7 -10.73 10.34 -15.71
C GLN A 7 -11.83 10.20 -14.67
N PHE A 8 -11.52 9.74 -13.46
CA PHE A 8 -12.55 9.41 -12.47
C PHE A 8 -12.09 9.70 -11.03
N PRO A 9 -12.12 10.97 -10.58
CA PRO A 9 -11.81 11.30 -9.19
C PRO A 9 -12.94 10.87 -8.26
N THR A 10 -12.58 10.21 -7.14
CA THR A 10 -13.53 9.81 -6.09
C THR A 10 -13.06 10.29 -4.73
N VAL A 11 -13.93 10.15 -3.72
CA VAL A 11 -13.54 10.26 -2.31
C VAL A 11 -12.99 8.92 -1.82
N SER A 12 -12.15 8.95 -0.76
CA SER A 12 -11.48 7.77 -0.19
C SER A 12 -12.42 6.96 0.73
N MET A 13 -13.57 6.54 0.20
CA MET A 13 -14.63 5.82 0.91
C MET A 13 -14.96 4.48 0.22
N GLY A 14 -13.98 3.85 -0.42
CA GLY A 14 -14.12 2.55 -1.07
C GLY A 14 -14.69 2.59 -2.49
N LEU A 15 -15.12 3.75 -2.99
CA LEU A 15 -15.72 3.86 -4.33
C LEU A 15 -14.68 3.72 -5.45
N GLY A 16 -13.47 4.24 -5.25
CA GLY A 16 -12.40 4.17 -6.24
C GLY A 16 -12.04 2.72 -6.61
N PRO A 17 -11.69 1.87 -5.63
CA PRO A 17 -11.36 0.47 -5.86
C PRO A 17 -12.47 -0.31 -6.58
N ILE A 18 -13.71 -0.21 -6.08
CA ILE A 18 -14.81 -0.98 -6.67
C ILE A 18 -15.15 -0.54 -8.09
N GLN A 19 -15.12 0.76 -8.35
CA GLN A 19 -15.35 1.29 -9.69
C GLN A 19 -14.25 0.89 -10.67
N ALA A 20 -12.98 0.90 -10.21
CA ALA A 20 -11.85 0.46 -11.02
C ALA A 20 -11.97 -1.02 -11.41
N ILE A 21 -12.43 -1.88 -10.49
CA ILE A 21 -12.69 -3.30 -10.76
C ILE A 21 -13.77 -3.44 -11.85
N TYR A 22 -14.90 -2.78 -11.68
CA TYR A 22 -15.98 -2.84 -12.68
C TYR A 22 -15.56 -2.21 -14.01
N GLN A 23 -14.80 -1.12 -14.00
CA GLN A 23 -14.29 -0.51 -15.22
C GLN A 23 -13.35 -1.47 -15.97
N ALA A 24 -12.45 -2.12 -15.27
CA ALA A 24 -11.53 -3.10 -15.86
C ALA A 24 -12.28 -4.30 -16.44
N HIS A 25 -13.24 -4.84 -15.70
CA HIS A 25 -14.11 -5.93 -16.15
C HIS A 25 -14.89 -5.54 -17.41
N PHE A 26 -15.56 -4.38 -17.39
CA PHE A 26 -16.36 -3.92 -18.53
C PHE A 26 -15.50 -3.62 -19.76
N MET A 27 -14.31 -3.10 -19.59
CA MET A 27 -13.36 -2.91 -20.70
C MET A 27 -12.99 -4.24 -21.37
N LYS A 28 -12.73 -5.31 -20.59
CA LYS A 28 -12.50 -6.65 -21.16
C LYS A 28 -13.74 -7.17 -21.89
N TYR A 29 -14.91 -7.03 -21.30
CA TYR A 29 -16.17 -7.40 -21.95
C TYR A 29 -16.36 -6.71 -23.29
N LEU A 30 -16.15 -5.40 -23.38
CA LEU A 30 -16.29 -4.64 -24.63
C LEU A 30 -15.26 -5.08 -25.70
N HIS A 31 -14.02 -5.38 -25.24
CA HIS A 31 -12.98 -5.88 -26.10
C HIS A 31 -13.32 -7.26 -26.67
N ASP A 32 -13.72 -8.20 -25.81
CA ASP A 32 -14.08 -9.57 -26.20
C ASP A 32 -15.32 -9.63 -27.12
N ARG A 33 -16.19 -8.62 -26.99
CA ARG A 33 -17.34 -8.45 -27.92
C ARG A 33 -16.95 -7.76 -29.23
N GLY A 34 -15.72 -7.34 -29.40
CA GLY A 34 -15.26 -6.61 -30.59
C GLY A 34 -15.83 -5.20 -30.74
N ILE A 35 -16.38 -4.62 -29.65
CA ILE A 35 -17.01 -3.29 -29.68
C ILE A 35 -15.93 -2.19 -29.56
N VAL A 36 -14.89 -2.43 -28.73
CA VAL A 36 -13.79 -1.50 -28.51
C VAL A 36 -12.46 -2.27 -28.49
N ASN A 37 -11.45 -1.75 -29.15
CA ASN A 37 -10.10 -2.28 -28.94
C ASN A 37 -9.50 -1.73 -27.65
N ALA A 38 -9.41 -2.58 -26.62
CA ALA A 38 -8.86 -2.26 -25.32
C ALA A 38 -7.63 -3.13 -24.95
N GLU A 39 -7.01 -3.81 -25.92
CA GLU A 39 -5.96 -4.80 -25.71
C GLU A 39 -4.81 -4.32 -24.79
N ASN A 40 -4.36 -3.07 -24.96
CA ASN A 40 -3.24 -2.52 -24.20
C ASN A 40 -3.67 -1.46 -23.17
N ARG A 41 -4.96 -1.33 -22.91
CA ARG A 41 -5.46 -0.34 -21.95
C ARG A 41 -5.43 -0.90 -20.53
N LYS A 42 -4.99 -0.07 -19.59
CA LYS A 42 -4.96 -0.39 -18.16
C LYS A 42 -5.85 0.58 -17.40
N VAL A 43 -6.48 0.07 -16.35
CA VAL A 43 -7.16 0.87 -15.32
C VAL A 43 -6.22 1.00 -14.15
N TRP A 44 -5.84 2.23 -13.81
CA TRP A 44 -5.01 2.55 -12.65
C TRP A 44 -5.87 3.17 -11.56
N CYS A 45 -5.83 2.61 -10.37
CA CYS A 45 -6.50 3.14 -9.19
C CYS A 45 -5.49 3.47 -8.11
N PHE A 46 -5.45 4.73 -7.71
CA PHE A 46 -4.65 5.22 -6.58
C PHE A 46 -5.56 5.33 -5.36
N LEU A 47 -5.25 4.60 -4.31
CA LEU A 47 -6.11 4.47 -3.13
C LEU A 47 -5.30 4.48 -1.82
N GLY A 48 -5.96 4.78 -0.73
CA GLY A 48 -5.38 4.70 0.62
C GLY A 48 -5.51 3.31 1.22
N ASP A 49 -4.63 2.99 2.17
CA ASP A 49 -4.71 1.74 2.93
C ASP A 49 -6.00 1.62 3.74
N GLY A 50 -6.45 2.70 4.38
CA GLY A 50 -7.71 2.73 5.11
C GLY A 50 -8.95 2.64 4.20
N GLU A 51 -8.87 3.06 2.95
CA GLU A 51 -9.96 2.95 1.98
C GLU A 51 -10.29 1.49 1.63
N VAL A 52 -9.31 0.61 1.68
CA VAL A 52 -9.49 -0.82 1.38
C VAL A 52 -10.35 -1.53 2.43
N ASP A 53 -10.44 -0.99 3.66
CA ASP A 53 -11.27 -1.55 4.73
C ASP A 53 -12.76 -1.49 4.47
N GLU A 54 -13.19 -0.65 3.53
CA GLU A 54 -14.61 -0.60 3.14
C GLU A 54 -15.05 -1.98 2.63
N PRO A 55 -16.13 -2.57 3.18
CA PRO A 55 -16.51 -3.96 2.89
C PRO A 55 -16.67 -4.26 1.40
N GLU A 56 -17.19 -3.29 0.64
CA GLU A 56 -17.36 -3.39 -0.80
C GLU A 56 -16.03 -3.50 -1.54
N SER A 57 -15.04 -2.72 -1.12
CA SER A 57 -13.70 -2.73 -1.71
C SER A 57 -12.98 -4.02 -1.38
N LEU A 58 -12.96 -4.40 -0.11
CA LEU A 58 -12.30 -5.61 0.37
C LEU A 58 -12.91 -6.86 -0.26
N GLY A 59 -14.24 -6.95 -0.30
CA GLY A 59 -14.95 -8.07 -0.93
C GLY A 59 -14.73 -8.17 -2.44
N ALA A 60 -14.50 -7.04 -3.12
CA ALA A 60 -14.31 -7.00 -4.57
C ALA A 60 -12.88 -7.40 -5.02
N ILE A 61 -11.88 -7.38 -4.14
CA ILE A 61 -10.50 -7.82 -4.45
C ILE A 61 -10.49 -9.26 -4.99
N GLY A 62 -11.24 -10.17 -4.35
CA GLY A 62 -11.37 -11.55 -4.79
C GLY A 62 -12.07 -11.70 -6.15
N LEU A 63 -12.99 -10.80 -6.49
CA LEU A 63 -13.64 -10.79 -7.80
C LEU A 63 -12.63 -10.51 -8.91
N ALA A 64 -11.79 -9.49 -8.74
CA ALA A 64 -10.77 -9.13 -9.73
C ALA A 64 -9.80 -10.29 -10.01
N GLY A 65 -9.40 -11.02 -8.98
CA GLY A 65 -8.56 -12.22 -9.13
C GLY A 65 -9.27 -13.34 -9.90
N ARG A 66 -10.52 -13.66 -9.55
CA ARG A 66 -11.31 -14.70 -10.22
C ARG A 66 -11.58 -14.40 -11.69
N GLU A 67 -11.85 -13.13 -12.00
CA GLU A 67 -12.12 -12.68 -13.38
C GLU A 67 -10.84 -12.39 -14.19
N ASN A 68 -9.68 -12.65 -13.61
CA ASN A 68 -8.40 -12.47 -14.29
C ASN A 68 -8.23 -11.06 -14.88
N LEU A 69 -8.52 -10.03 -14.09
CA LEU A 69 -8.45 -8.63 -14.55
C LEU A 69 -7.00 -8.14 -14.64
N ASP A 70 -6.24 -8.68 -15.57
CA ASP A 70 -4.83 -8.34 -15.81
C ASP A 70 -4.62 -6.91 -16.37
N ASN A 71 -5.72 -6.23 -16.71
CA ASN A 71 -5.76 -4.84 -17.11
C ASN A 71 -5.98 -3.87 -15.94
N LEU A 72 -5.98 -4.34 -14.69
CA LEU A 72 -6.20 -3.55 -13.48
C LEU A 72 -4.91 -3.42 -12.66
N VAL A 73 -4.59 -2.20 -12.23
CA VAL A 73 -3.44 -1.89 -11.37
C VAL A 73 -3.91 -1.04 -10.18
N PHE A 74 -3.68 -1.53 -8.97
CA PHE A 74 -3.87 -0.75 -7.75
C PHE A 74 -2.54 -0.21 -7.24
N VAL A 75 -2.52 1.07 -6.88
CA VAL A 75 -1.42 1.73 -6.18
C VAL A 75 -1.90 2.13 -4.80
N VAL A 76 -1.59 1.31 -3.80
CA VAL A 76 -2.02 1.55 -2.42
C VAL A 76 -0.99 2.44 -1.72
N ASN A 77 -1.40 3.65 -1.34
CA ASN A 77 -0.58 4.56 -0.54
C ASN A 77 -0.77 4.26 0.94
N CYS A 78 0.16 3.53 1.52
CA CYS A 78 0.13 3.14 2.94
C CYS A 78 0.69 4.27 3.81
N ASN A 79 -0.16 5.24 4.16
CA ASN A 79 0.18 6.31 5.09
C ASN A 79 -0.12 5.95 6.55
N LEU A 80 -0.69 4.78 6.83
CA LEU A 80 -1.01 4.22 8.14
C LEU A 80 -2.08 5.03 8.90
N GLN A 81 -2.92 5.77 8.19
CA GLN A 81 -3.95 6.65 8.78
C GLN A 81 -5.35 6.26 8.28
N ARG A 82 -6.30 6.32 9.19
CA ARG A 82 -7.74 6.25 8.93
C ARG A 82 -8.41 7.56 9.36
N LEU A 83 -9.66 7.78 8.95
CA LEU A 83 -10.41 8.99 9.28
C LEU A 83 -10.61 9.16 10.78
N ASP A 84 -10.77 8.07 11.51
CA ASP A 84 -11.07 8.03 12.94
C ASP A 84 -9.84 7.72 13.82
N GLY A 85 -8.64 7.81 13.27
CA GLY A 85 -7.38 7.63 14.02
C GLY A 85 -6.47 6.53 13.49
N PRO A 86 -5.64 5.95 14.37
CA PRO A 86 -4.71 4.89 13.98
C PRO A 86 -5.45 3.64 13.51
N VAL A 87 -4.81 2.93 12.58
CA VAL A 87 -5.27 1.61 12.14
C VAL A 87 -5.47 0.70 13.34
N ARG A 88 -6.63 0.06 13.42
CA ARG A 88 -6.96 -0.94 14.45
C ARG A 88 -6.58 -2.35 13.95
N GLY A 89 -6.66 -3.32 14.83
CA GLY A 89 -6.37 -4.71 14.53
C GLY A 89 -4.96 -5.10 14.97
N ASN A 90 -4.23 -5.81 14.11
CA ASN A 90 -2.89 -6.29 14.43
C ASN A 90 -1.79 -5.20 14.42
N GLY A 91 -2.14 -3.96 14.03
CA GLY A 91 -1.22 -2.82 13.97
C GLY A 91 -0.19 -2.90 12.84
N LYS A 92 -0.44 -3.71 11.80
CA LYS A 92 0.45 -3.95 10.65
C LYS A 92 -0.34 -4.04 9.35
N ILE A 93 -0.98 -2.93 8.98
CA ILE A 93 -1.91 -2.89 7.83
C ILE A 93 -1.25 -3.28 6.50
N ILE A 94 0.03 -2.93 6.30
CA ILE A 94 0.73 -3.26 5.05
C ILE A 94 0.85 -4.78 4.87
N GLN A 95 1.18 -5.51 5.95
CA GLN A 95 1.29 -6.96 5.91
C GLN A 95 -0.07 -7.63 5.76
N GLU A 96 -1.10 -7.09 6.38
CA GLU A 96 -2.47 -7.55 6.28
C GLU A 96 -2.96 -7.43 4.83
N LEU A 97 -2.90 -6.24 4.24
CA LEU A 97 -3.28 -6.01 2.85
C LEU A 97 -2.46 -6.85 1.86
N GLU A 98 -1.13 -6.97 2.07
CA GLU A 98 -0.31 -7.85 1.23
C GLU A 98 -0.83 -9.29 1.25
N GLY A 99 -1.20 -9.80 2.43
CA GLY A 99 -1.76 -11.13 2.60
C GLY A 99 -3.08 -11.31 1.86
N GLU A 100 -3.98 -10.35 1.96
CA GLU A 100 -5.29 -10.37 1.30
C GLU A 100 -5.18 -10.33 -0.22
N PHE A 101 -4.40 -9.39 -0.77
CA PHE A 101 -4.19 -9.31 -2.22
C PHE A 101 -3.52 -10.56 -2.77
N ARG A 102 -2.48 -11.08 -2.12
CA ARG A 102 -1.82 -12.32 -2.54
C ARG A 102 -2.76 -13.53 -2.44
N GLY A 103 -3.55 -13.62 -1.37
CA GLY A 103 -4.55 -14.67 -1.18
C GLY A 103 -5.65 -14.64 -2.25
N ALA A 104 -5.97 -13.48 -2.76
CA ALA A 104 -6.91 -13.28 -3.87
C ALA A 104 -6.29 -13.48 -5.27
N GLY A 105 -5.00 -13.86 -5.37
CA GLY A 105 -4.33 -14.15 -6.63
C GLY A 105 -3.70 -12.95 -7.33
N TRP A 106 -3.56 -11.80 -6.65
CA TRP A 106 -2.90 -10.63 -7.22
C TRP A 106 -1.37 -10.75 -7.16
N ASN A 107 -0.71 -10.15 -8.15
CA ASN A 107 0.74 -9.87 -8.08
C ASN A 107 0.98 -8.64 -7.22
N VAL A 108 1.65 -8.81 -6.08
CA VAL A 108 1.91 -7.71 -5.14
C VAL A 108 3.39 -7.33 -5.16
N LEU A 109 3.65 -6.06 -5.43
CA LEU A 109 4.95 -5.43 -5.29
C LEU A 109 4.90 -4.50 -4.08
N LYS A 110 5.80 -4.70 -3.13
CA LYS A 110 5.88 -3.88 -1.93
C LYS A 110 7.09 -2.96 -2.00
N LEU A 111 6.82 -1.65 -2.03
CA LEU A 111 7.85 -0.61 -1.99
C LEU A 111 7.90 -0.05 -0.57
N ILE A 112 9.07 -0.12 0.05
CA ILE A 112 9.25 0.33 1.43
C ILE A 112 10.33 1.40 1.44
N TRP A 113 9.97 2.57 1.95
CA TRP A 113 10.83 3.72 2.20
C TRP A 113 11.56 4.24 0.94
N GLY A 114 12.19 5.40 1.05
CA GLY A 114 12.93 5.99 -0.05
C GLY A 114 14.38 5.52 -0.10
N SER A 115 15.04 5.76 -1.23
CA SER A 115 16.45 5.38 -1.49
C SER A 115 17.45 5.94 -0.48
N ASN A 116 17.11 6.96 0.29
CA ASN A 116 17.95 7.48 1.38
C ASN A 116 18.19 6.44 2.50
N TRP A 117 17.39 5.38 2.57
CA TRP A 117 17.56 4.27 3.50
C TRP A 117 18.55 3.20 3.00
N ASP A 118 18.85 3.17 1.70
CA ASP A 118 19.73 2.16 1.10
C ASP A 118 21.09 2.07 1.77
N PRO A 119 21.77 3.19 2.13
CA PRO A 119 23.05 3.12 2.84
C PRO A 119 22.96 2.49 4.23
N LEU A 120 21.84 2.67 4.95
CA LEU A 120 21.61 2.04 6.25
C LEU A 120 21.30 0.55 6.09
N LEU A 121 20.45 0.20 5.14
CA LEU A 121 20.10 -1.19 4.82
C LEU A 121 21.33 -1.97 4.34
N ALA A 122 22.23 -1.33 3.59
CA ALA A 122 23.49 -1.94 3.16
C ALA A 122 24.45 -2.25 4.33
N LYS A 123 24.34 -1.52 5.45
CA LYS A 123 25.10 -1.77 6.68
C LYS A 123 24.51 -2.88 7.55
N ASP A 124 23.25 -3.22 7.35
CA ASP A 124 22.47 -4.18 8.15
C ASP A 124 22.83 -5.63 7.78
N LYS A 125 24.08 -6.04 8.11
CA LYS A 125 24.61 -7.36 7.75
C LYS A 125 23.92 -8.51 8.48
N ASP A 126 23.53 -8.29 9.73
CA ASP A 126 22.90 -9.28 10.61
C ASP A 126 21.38 -9.14 10.70
N GLY A 127 20.79 -8.21 9.97
CA GLY A 127 19.35 -8.00 9.89
C GLY A 127 18.74 -7.31 11.11
N ALA A 128 19.53 -6.68 11.97
CA ALA A 128 19.05 -5.99 13.18
C ALA A 128 18.10 -4.83 12.83
N LEU A 129 18.45 -4.02 11.83
CA LEU A 129 17.59 -2.92 11.37
C LEU A 129 16.29 -3.45 10.77
N ARG A 130 16.36 -4.45 9.89
CA ARG A 130 15.16 -5.08 9.32
C ARG A 130 14.27 -5.67 10.40
N LYS A 131 14.85 -6.27 11.45
CA LYS A 131 14.06 -6.78 12.58
C LYS A 131 13.34 -5.65 13.32
N VAL A 132 14.01 -4.54 13.65
CA VAL A 132 13.36 -3.37 14.27
C VAL A 132 12.25 -2.83 13.39
N MET A 133 12.48 -2.72 12.07
CA MET A 133 11.44 -2.30 11.11
C MET A 133 10.22 -3.22 11.13
N LEU A 134 10.42 -4.54 11.13
CA LEU A 134 9.34 -5.52 11.13
C LEU A 134 8.58 -5.58 12.46
N ASP A 135 9.26 -5.38 13.58
CA ASP A 135 8.65 -5.42 14.91
C ASP A 135 7.93 -4.11 15.28
N THR A 136 8.20 -3.02 14.54
CA THR A 136 7.57 -1.71 14.77
C THR A 136 6.11 -1.72 14.29
N LEU A 137 5.19 -1.26 15.12
CA LEU A 137 3.78 -1.16 14.81
C LEU A 137 3.44 0.15 14.10
N ASP A 138 2.30 0.18 13.40
CA ASP A 138 1.83 1.33 12.63
C ASP A 138 1.67 2.59 13.48
N GLY A 139 1.16 2.46 14.71
CA GLY A 139 1.04 3.58 15.65
C GLY A 139 2.39 4.19 16.06
N ASP A 140 3.43 3.38 16.17
CA ASP A 140 4.80 3.87 16.42
C ASP A 140 5.34 4.63 15.22
N TYR A 141 5.12 4.13 13.98
CA TYR A 141 5.52 4.85 12.78
C TYR A 141 4.83 6.21 12.66
N GLN A 142 3.56 6.31 13.04
CA GLN A 142 2.85 7.60 13.10
C GLN A 142 3.49 8.55 14.12
N ALA A 143 3.85 8.03 15.30
CA ALA A 143 4.56 8.81 16.32
C ALA A 143 5.92 9.30 15.81
N PHE A 144 6.66 8.46 15.07
CA PHE A 144 7.96 8.87 14.49
C PHE A 144 7.80 9.96 13.43
N LYS A 145 6.74 9.91 12.62
CA LYS A 145 6.43 10.95 11.64
C LYS A 145 6.08 12.29 12.29
N ALA A 146 5.45 12.26 13.46
CA ALA A 146 5.00 13.44 14.18
C ALA A 146 6.09 14.11 15.06
N ASN A 147 7.25 13.46 15.24
CA ASN A 147 8.31 13.91 16.13
C ASN A 147 9.63 14.14 15.37
N ASP A 148 10.62 14.69 16.07
CA ASP A 148 11.91 15.04 15.51
C ASP A 148 12.89 13.83 15.39
N GLY A 149 14.03 14.08 14.77
CA GLY A 149 15.06 13.05 14.58
C GLY A 149 15.68 12.53 15.88
N ALA A 150 15.69 13.32 16.95
CA ALA A 150 16.18 12.88 18.27
C ALA A 150 15.23 11.84 18.87
N PHE A 151 13.91 12.07 18.74
CA PHE A 151 12.89 11.12 19.15
C PHE A 151 13.00 9.80 18.37
N VAL A 152 13.15 9.87 17.05
CA VAL A 152 13.30 8.69 16.18
C VAL A 152 14.58 7.93 16.54
N ARG A 153 15.72 8.62 16.72
CA ARG A 153 16.97 8.00 17.15
C ARG A 153 16.80 7.20 18.44
N LYS A 154 16.14 7.79 19.44
CA LYS A 154 15.92 7.17 20.74
C LYS A 154 14.93 6.00 20.68
N ASN A 155 13.78 6.18 20.03
CA ASN A 155 12.63 5.29 20.16
C ASN A 155 12.53 4.26 19.04
N PHE A 156 13.19 4.47 17.89
CA PHE A 156 13.29 3.51 16.80
C PHE A 156 14.67 2.84 16.80
N PHE A 157 15.74 3.59 16.51
CA PHE A 157 17.08 3.04 16.45
C PHE A 157 17.60 2.54 17.83
N GLY A 158 17.14 3.16 18.93
CA GLY A 158 17.48 2.75 20.29
C GLY A 158 16.86 1.43 20.75
N ARG A 159 15.99 0.80 19.94
CA ARG A 159 15.42 -0.52 20.26
C ARG A 159 16.42 -1.66 20.18
N ASP A 160 17.48 -1.47 19.40
CA ASP A 160 18.59 -2.42 19.31
C ASP A 160 19.92 -1.63 19.30
N PRO A 161 20.90 -1.94 20.16
CA PRO A 161 22.19 -1.23 20.21
C PRO A 161 22.90 -1.17 18.86
N ARG A 162 22.80 -2.22 18.03
CA ARG A 162 23.41 -2.30 16.72
C ARG A 162 22.81 -1.28 15.74
N THR A 163 21.50 -1.06 15.81
CA THR A 163 20.85 -0.04 14.98
C THR A 163 21.19 1.37 15.45
N LEU A 164 21.34 1.57 16.75
CA LEU A 164 21.77 2.87 17.30
C LEU A 164 23.18 3.25 16.83
N GLU A 165 24.12 2.30 16.78
CA GLU A 165 25.47 2.51 16.27
C GLU A 165 25.50 2.91 14.79
N MET A 166 24.57 2.39 13.96
CA MET A 166 24.48 2.74 12.54
C MET A 166 24.23 4.24 12.30
N VAL A 167 23.65 4.93 13.28
CA VAL A 167 23.27 6.36 13.23
C VAL A 167 24.02 7.22 14.25
N ALA A 168 25.12 6.71 14.81
CA ALA A 168 25.92 7.36 15.85
C ALA A 168 26.87 8.44 15.31
N LYS A 169 26.45 9.27 14.35
CA LYS A 169 27.21 10.43 13.87
C LYS A 169 26.43 11.72 14.07
#